data_5892c2a329d6b3d6394c4ac89e72515f
#
_entry.id   5892c2a329d6b3d6394c4ac89e72515f
#
_cell.length_a   1.000
_cell.length_b   1.000
_cell.length_c   1.000
_cell.angle_alpha   90.00
_cell.angle_beta   90.00
_cell.angle_gamma   90.00
#
_symmetry.space_group_name_H-M   'P 1'
#
loop_
_entity.id
_entity.type
_entity.pdbx_description
1 polymer ?
#
loop_
_entity_poly.entity_id
_entity_poly.type
_entity_poly.pdbx_seq_one_letter_code
_entity_poly.pdbx_strand_id
1 'polypeptide(L)'
;MSARSTTAPRTLVIGDVHGCLDELRALVAKAGVTADDDVVFVGDLVAKGPDSVGVVEWARERGAAAVLGNHDDHVLRARAGNVHAKEHHQKVAAALSAADADWLAARPLWLRVAAGGKPHVVIHGGMVAGVPVEKQDREHLIAMRSITDDGRPSKRIEGTPWAALWTGPEHAVFGHDAIRALQQHPLATGLDTGCVYGRELTALWLPAHQLVSVNARRAYALMK
;
A
#
# COMPACT_ATOMS: atom_id res chain seq x y z
N MET A 1 -4.41 37.44 -4.63
CA MET A 1 -5.42 36.41 -4.96
C MET A 1 -4.75 35.44 -5.88
N SER A 2 -4.32 34.27 -5.35
CA SER A 2 -3.70 33.21 -6.16
C SER A 2 -4.82 32.48 -6.89
N ALA A 3 -4.73 32.39 -8.22
CA ALA A 3 -5.67 31.63 -9.03
C ALA A 3 -5.56 30.14 -8.62
N ARG A 4 -6.62 29.58 -8.06
CA ARG A 4 -6.72 28.12 -7.86
C ARG A 4 -6.64 27.46 -9.23
N SER A 5 -5.69 26.54 -9.37
CA SER A 5 -5.59 25.69 -10.57
C SER A 5 -6.91 24.98 -10.79
N THR A 6 -7.47 25.07 -11.99
CA THR A 6 -8.74 24.45 -12.39
C THR A 6 -8.58 22.97 -12.79
N THR A 7 -7.43 22.36 -12.45
CA THR A 7 -7.23 20.91 -12.70
C THR A 7 -8.03 20.10 -11.68
N ALA A 8 -8.76 19.09 -12.14
CA ALA A 8 -9.45 18.15 -11.27
C ALA A 8 -8.47 17.54 -10.25
N PRO A 9 -8.91 17.29 -9.00
CA PRO A 9 -8.04 16.72 -7.98
C PRO A 9 -7.42 15.42 -8.47
N ARG A 10 -6.08 15.31 -8.30
CA ARG A 10 -5.30 14.13 -8.64
C ARG A 10 -5.01 13.35 -7.37
N THR A 11 -4.90 12.05 -7.48
CA THR A 11 -4.53 11.18 -6.37
C THR A 11 -3.25 10.43 -6.71
N LEU A 12 -2.24 10.56 -5.85
CA LEU A 12 -1.05 9.72 -5.91
C LEU A 12 -1.25 8.49 -5.00
N VAL A 13 -1.33 7.30 -5.59
CA VAL A 13 -1.38 6.04 -4.85
C VAL A 13 0.04 5.48 -4.74
N ILE A 14 0.54 5.30 -3.51
CA ILE A 14 1.93 4.90 -3.22
C ILE A 14 1.95 3.44 -2.77
N GLY A 15 2.89 2.66 -3.32
CA GLY A 15 3.16 1.27 -2.95
C GLY A 15 3.76 1.11 -1.56
N ASP A 16 4.16 -0.11 -1.22
CA ASP A 16 4.68 -0.52 0.08
C ASP A 16 5.94 0.26 0.47
N VAL A 17 5.87 1.04 1.54
CA VAL A 17 6.96 1.93 1.99
C VAL A 17 7.89 1.24 2.99
N HIS A 18 7.32 0.45 3.90
CA HIS A 18 8.07 -0.30 4.90
C HIS A 18 9.13 0.52 5.66
N GLY A 19 8.80 1.75 6.09
CA GLY A 19 9.74 2.60 6.82
C GLY A 19 10.86 3.22 5.98
N CYS A 20 10.78 3.18 4.65
CA CYS A 20 11.74 3.82 3.74
C CYS A 20 11.38 5.31 3.55
N LEU A 21 11.53 6.12 4.61
CA LEU A 21 11.10 7.52 4.66
C LEU A 21 11.84 8.40 3.63
N ASP A 22 13.12 8.17 3.44
CA ASP A 22 13.91 8.96 2.49
C ASP A 22 13.47 8.72 1.05
N GLU A 23 13.14 7.48 0.71
CA GLU A 23 12.58 7.11 -0.59
C GLU A 23 11.17 7.68 -0.77
N LEU A 24 10.35 7.67 0.29
CA LEU A 24 9.03 8.31 0.28
C LEU A 24 9.14 9.80 -0.04
N ARG A 25 10.02 10.53 0.64
CA ARG A 25 10.25 11.95 0.39
C ARG A 25 10.77 12.21 -1.03
N ALA A 26 11.71 11.40 -1.50
CA ALA A 26 12.23 11.48 -2.85
C ALA A 26 11.17 11.21 -3.92
N LEU A 27 10.30 10.20 -3.70
CA LEU A 27 9.21 9.85 -4.59
C LEU A 27 8.18 10.98 -4.70
N VAL A 28 7.75 11.52 -3.56
CA VAL A 28 6.78 12.64 -3.51
C VAL A 28 7.32 13.88 -4.20
N ALA A 29 8.60 14.22 -3.98
CA ALA A 29 9.27 15.33 -4.66
C ALA A 29 9.37 15.09 -6.18
N LYS A 30 9.78 13.89 -6.61
CA LYS A 30 9.86 13.52 -8.04
C LYS A 30 8.51 13.52 -8.72
N ALA A 31 7.47 13.05 -8.02
CA ALA A 31 6.09 13.06 -8.50
C ALA A 31 5.51 14.48 -8.64
N GLY A 32 6.10 15.48 -7.99
CA GLY A 32 5.61 16.87 -8.00
C GLY A 32 4.27 17.01 -7.29
N VAL A 33 4.12 16.33 -6.15
CA VAL A 33 2.90 16.39 -5.31
C VAL A 33 2.75 17.79 -4.73
N THR A 34 1.56 18.36 -4.87
CA THR A 34 1.19 19.67 -4.32
C THR A 34 0.27 19.53 -3.11
N ALA A 35 -0.07 20.65 -2.47
CA ALA A 35 -1.02 20.65 -1.35
C ALA A 35 -2.45 20.24 -1.77
N ASP A 36 -2.80 20.46 -3.03
CA ASP A 36 -4.13 20.18 -3.59
C ASP A 36 -4.29 18.71 -4.04
N ASP A 37 -3.20 17.93 -4.08
CA ASP A 37 -3.23 16.52 -4.51
C ASP A 37 -3.53 15.61 -3.31
N ASP A 38 -4.36 14.59 -3.51
CA ASP A 38 -4.57 13.54 -2.54
C ASP A 38 -3.42 12.52 -2.56
N VAL A 39 -3.08 11.97 -1.40
CA VAL A 39 -2.10 10.88 -1.25
C VAL A 39 -2.76 9.69 -0.57
N VAL A 40 -2.60 8.51 -1.15
CA VAL A 40 -3.15 7.25 -0.64
C VAL A 40 -2.05 6.18 -0.62
N PHE A 41 -1.94 5.43 0.48
CA PHE A 41 -1.01 4.30 0.58
C PHE A 41 -1.74 2.96 0.43
N VAL A 42 -1.12 2.01 -0.24
CA VAL A 42 -1.66 0.65 -0.39
C VAL A 42 -1.44 -0.24 0.84
N GLY A 43 -0.99 0.34 1.97
CA GLY A 43 -0.63 -0.38 3.19
C GLY A 43 0.87 -0.64 3.30
N ASP A 44 1.26 -1.40 4.33
CA ASP A 44 2.64 -1.74 4.66
C ASP A 44 3.55 -0.49 4.77
N LEU A 45 3.07 0.50 5.54
CA LEU A 45 3.82 1.71 5.85
C LEU A 45 5.03 1.41 6.74
N VAL A 46 4.88 0.41 7.63
CA VAL A 46 5.82 0.13 8.72
C VAL A 46 6.57 -1.20 8.56
N ALA A 47 7.53 -1.40 9.44
CA ALA A 47 8.40 -2.58 9.58
C ALA A 47 9.46 -2.73 8.48
N LYS A 48 10.48 -3.52 8.78
CA LYS A 48 11.65 -3.88 7.96
C LYS A 48 12.63 -2.74 7.65
N GLY A 49 12.16 -1.58 7.25
CA GLY A 49 13.00 -0.44 6.88
C GLY A 49 13.41 0.44 8.07
N PRO A 50 14.18 1.50 7.82
CA PRO A 50 14.92 2.20 8.87
C PRO A 50 14.07 3.13 9.72
N ASP A 51 12.97 3.71 9.19
CA ASP A 51 12.21 4.76 9.88
C ASP A 51 10.69 4.60 9.70
N SER A 52 10.13 3.60 10.38
CA SER A 52 8.69 3.35 10.38
C SER A 52 7.90 4.47 11.06
N VAL A 53 8.45 5.06 12.13
CA VAL A 53 7.80 6.16 12.85
C VAL A 53 7.68 7.38 11.97
N GLY A 54 8.77 7.79 11.34
CA GLY A 54 8.76 8.95 10.44
C GLY A 54 7.85 8.78 9.22
N VAL A 55 7.65 7.56 8.71
CA VAL A 55 6.67 7.30 7.63
C VAL A 55 5.24 7.52 8.12
N VAL A 56 4.89 7.01 9.32
CA VAL A 56 3.53 7.19 9.87
C VAL A 56 3.26 8.66 10.21
N GLU A 57 4.22 9.33 10.85
CA GLU A 57 4.15 10.76 11.15
C GLU A 57 3.93 11.58 9.86
N TRP A 58 4.75 11.33 8.83
CA TRP A 58 4.61 11.99 7.54
C TRP A 58 3.23 11.78 6.93
N ALA A 59 2.73 10.54 6.93
CA ALA A 59 1.43 10.22 6.36
C ALA A 59 0.28 10.92 7.13
N ARG A 60 0.34 10.90 8.47
CA ARG A 60 -0.63 11.55 9.34
C ARG A 60 -0.63 13.07 9.18
N GLU A 61 0.54 13.70 9.20
CA GLU A 61 0.68 15.16 9.08
C GLU A 61 0.27 15.67 7.70
N ARG A 62 0.54 14.87 6.65
CA ARG A 62 0.11 15.17 5.28
C ARG A 62 -1.42 15.04 5.12
N GLY A 63 -2.12 14.42 6.07
CA GLY A 63 -3.53 14.06 5.93
C GLY A 63 -3.76 12.97 4.88
N ALA A 64 -2.76 12.12 4.65
CA ALA A 64 -2.86 11.05 3.67
C ALA A 64 -3.86 9.97 4.10
N ALA A 65 -4.53 9.36 3.13
CA ALA A 65 -5.30 8.14 3.35
C ALA A 65 -4.39 6.91 3.22
N ALA A 66 -4.79 5.81 3.83
CA ALA A 66 -4.11 4.52 3.67
C ALA A 66 -5.08 3.37 3.89
N VAL A 67 -4.80 2.22 3.31
CA VAL A 67 -5.40 0.95 3.73
C VAL A 67 -4.44 0.23 4.68
N LEU A 68 -4.95 -0.70 5.47
CA LEU A 68 -4.16 -1.49 6.40
C LEU A 68 -3.42 -2.62 5.66
N GLY A 69 -2.08 -2.64 5.75
CA GLY A 69 -1.26 -3.75 5.28
C GLY A 69 -1.08 -4.84 6.33
N ASN A 70 -0.55 -6.00 5.91
CA ASN A 70 -0.33 -7.12 6.84
C ASN A 70 0.79 -6.83 7.86
N HIS A 71 1.83 -6.06 7.49
CA HIS A 71 2.86 -5.67 8.43
C HIS A 71 2.38 -4.59 9.40
N ASP A 72 1.50 -3.68 8.96
CA ASP A 72 0.83 -2.72 9.83
C ASP A 72 -0.01 -3.44 10.88
N ASP A 73 -0.82 -4.43 10.47
CA ASP A 73 -1.62 -5.28 11.36
C ASP A 73 -0.75 -6.05 12.36
N HIS A 74 0.39 -6.61 11.91
CA HIS A 74 1.32 -7.29 12.80
C HIS A 74 1.93 -6.36 13.87
N VAL A 75 2.25 -5.11 13.52
CA VAL A 75 2.74 -4.11 14.48
C VAL A 75 1.66 -3.75 15.49
N LEU A 76 0.42 -3.54 15.04
CA LEU A 76 -0.71 -3.24 15.93
C LEU A 76 -1.01 -4.41 16.88
N ARG A 77 -0.97 -5.66 16.41
CA ARG A 77 -1.11 -6.85 17.25
C ARG A 77 0.04 -6.99 18.27
N ALA A 78 1.28 -6.66 17.86
CA ALA A 78 2.41 -6.65 18.78
C ALA A 78 2.20 -5.62 19.89
N ARG A 79 1.70 -4.42 19.56
CA ARG A 79 1.36 -3.37 20.52
C ARG A 79 0.24 -3.79 21.47
N ALA A 80 -0.72 -4.57 21.00
CA ALA A 80 -1.80 -5.15 21.80
C ALA A 80 -1.37 -6.35 22.67
N GLY A 81 -0.08 -6.66 22.73
CA GLY A 81 0.49 -7.71 23.61
C GLY A 81 0.72 -9.07 22.96
N ASN A 82 0.69 -9.19 21.63
CA ASN A 82 1.07 -10.44 20.97
C ASN A 82 2.58 -10.70 21.11
N VAL A 83 2.93 -11.52 22.10
CA VAL A 83 4.33 -11.88 22.44
C VAL A 83 5.02 -12.72 21.35
N HIS A 84 4.27 -13.33 20.42
CA HIS A 84 4.80 -14.12 19.31
C HIS A 84 5.08 -13.27 18.06
N ALA A 85 4.85 -11.96 18.12
CA ALA A 85 5.20 -11.06 17.03
C ALA A 85 6.72 -11.08 16.80
N LYS A 86 7.13 -10.95 15.52
CA LYS A 86 8.55 -10.88 15.16
C LYS A 86 9.21 -9.65 15.81
N GLU A 87 10.48 -9.77 16.15
CA GLU A 87 11.25 -8.71 16.85
C GLU A 87 11.13 -7.34 16.17
N HIS A 88 11.22 -7.28 14.84
CA HIS A 88 11.10 -6.00 14.12
C HIS A 88 9.70 -5.39 14.21
N HIS A 89 8.61 -6.17 14.36
CA HIS A 89 7.28 -5.65 14.63
C HIS A 89 7.17 -5.13 16.07
N GLN A 90 7.74 -5.85 17.05
CA GLN A 90 7.76 -5.43 18.44
C GLN A 90 8.52 -4.11 18.63
N LYS A 91 9.68 -3.95 17.97
CA LYS A 91 10.47 -2.71 18.00
C LYS A 91 9.68 -1.51 17.48
N VAL A 92 9.01 -1.68 16.34
CA VAL A 92 8.17 -0.61 15.77
C VAL A 92 6.98 -0.32 16.69
N ALA A 93 6.30 -1.34 17.20
CA ALA A 93 5.16 -1.20 18.11
C ALA A 93 5.52 -0.42 19.38
N ALA A 94 6.74 -0.61 19.91
CA ALA A 94 7.24 0.13 21.08
C ALA A 94 7.63 1.59 20.74
N ALA A 95 8.06 1.85 19.49
CA ALA A 95 8.54 3.17 19.07
C ALA A 95 7.40 4.13 18.65
N LEU A 96 6.27 3.60 18.15
CA LEU A 96 5.13 4.41 17.74
C LEU A 96 4.53 5.16 18.94
N SER A 97 4.26 6.46 18.76
CA SER A 97 3.44 7.22 19.71
C SER A 97 2.00 6.66 19.77
N ALA A 98 1.24 7.07 20.79
CA ALA A 98 -0.18 6.71 20.87
C ALA A 98 -0.95 7.25 19.66
N ALA A 99 -0.70 8.51 19.28
CA ALA A 99 -1.38 9.15 18.15
C ALA A 99 -1.09 8.46 16.81
N ASP A 100 0.16 8.01 16.58
CA ASP A 100 0.54 7.31 15.37
C ASP A 100 -0.04 5.90 15.30
N ALA A 101 -0.06 5.20 16.45
CA ALA A 101 -0.67 3.88 16.56
C ALA A 101 -2.20 3.95 16.36
N ASP A 102 -2.87 4.93 16.94
CA ASP A 102 -4.30 5.15 16.77
C ASP A 102 -4.63 5.52 15.32
N TRP A 103 -3.80 6.39 14.70
CA TRP A 103 -3.95 6.70 13.28
C TRP A 103 -3.82 5.45 12.43
N LEU A 104 -2.80 4.62 12.64
CA LEU A 104 -2.58 3.38 11.89
C LEU A 104 -3.71 2.38 12.10
N ALA A 105 -4.18 2.21 13.35
CA ALA A 105 -5.28 1.31 13.71
C ALA A 105 -6.63 1.72 13.08
N ALA A 106 -6.82 3.00 12.80
CA ALA A 106 -8.01 3.51 12.14
C ALA A 106 -8.02 3.28 10.61
N ARG A 107 -7.00 2.66 10.03
CA ARG A 107 -6.96 2.42 8.58
C ARG A 107 -7.91 1.31 8.19
N PRO A 108 -8.78 1.57 7.16
CA PRO A 108 -9.68 0.55 6.64
C PRO A 108 -8.92 -0.52 5.85
N LEU A 109 -9.59 -1.61 5.52
CA LEU A 109 -9.03 -2.68 4.68
C LEU A 109 -9.05 -2.34 3.18
N TRP A 110 -9.90 -1.42 2.79
CA TRP A 110 -10.07 -0.94 1.41
C TRP A 110 -10.60 0.50 1.40
N LEU A 111 -10.29 1.21 0.33
CA LEU A 111 -10.77 2.57 0.06
C LEU A 111 -11.23 2.69 -1.39
N ARG A 112 -12.32 3.42 -1.64
CA ARG A 112 -12.67 3.86 -2.99
C ARG A 112 -12.07 5.23 -3.26
N VAL A 113 -11.44 5.36 -4.41
CA VAL A 113 -10.89 6.61 -4.93
C VAL A 113 -11.63 6.95 -6.22
N ALA A 114 -12.32 8.09 -6.21
CA ALA A 114 -12.98 8.60 -7.40
C ALA A 114 -12.00 9.49 -8.16
N ALA A 115 -11.51 9.02 -9.31
CA ALA A 115 -10.61 9.77 -10.15
C ALA A 115 -11.01 9.69 -11.63
N GLY A 116 -11.17 10.84 -12.27
CA GLY A 116 -11.54 10.92 -13.70
C GLY A 116 -12.88 10.26 -14.04
N GLY A 117 -13.82 10.23 -13.10
CA GLY A 117 -15.14 9.62 -13.29
C GLY A 117 -15.16 8.09 -13.30
N LYS A 118 -14.01 7.44 -13.07
CA LYS A 118 -13.91 5.98 -12.95
C LYS A 118 -13.64 5.60 -11.51
N PRO A 119 -14.32 4.58 -10.96
CA PRO A 119 -14.07 4.11 -9.61
C PRO A 119 -12.78 3.26 -9.57
N HIS A 120 -11.93 3.57 -8.59
CA HIS A 120 -10.77 2.76 -8.24
C HIS A 120 -10.97 2.23 -6.82
N VAL A 121 -10.52 1.02 -6.57
CA VAL A 121 -10.45 0.44 -5.24
C VAL A 121 -8.99 0.23 -4.84
N VAL A 122 -8.60 0.75 -3.69
CA VAL A 122 -7.28 0.54 -3.10
C VAL A 122 -7.41 -0.51 -2.01
N ILE A 123 -6.58 -1.54 -2.07
CA ILE A 123 -6.45 -2.62 -1.09
C ILE A 123 -4.97 -2.92 -0.85
N HIS A 124 -4.66 -3.78 0.11
CA HIS A 124 -3.27 -4.20 0.28
C HIS A 124 -2.95 -5.53 -0.43
N GLY A 125 -3.65 -6.61 -0.13
CA GLY A 125 -3.39 -7.96 -0.65
C GLY A 125 -4.13 -8.28 -1.96
N GLY A 126 -5.29 -8.92 -1.87
CA GLY A 126 -6.03 -9.32 -3.06
C GLY A 126 -7.53 -9.49 -2.87
N MET A 127 -8.21 -9.74 -3.98
CA MET A 127 -9.67 -9.93 -4.04
C MET A 127 -10.04 -11.14 -4.89
N VAL A 128 -11.15 -11.78 -4.54
CA VAL A 128 -11.76 -12.84 -5.33
C VAL A 128 -12.70 -12.20 -6.36
N ALA A 129 -12.51 -12.51 -7.64
CA ALA A 129 -13.35 -12.00 -8.72
C ALA A 129 -14.83 -12.37 -8.52
N GLY A 130 -15.74 -11.45 -8.88
CA GLY A 130 -17.18 -11.65 -8.73
C GLY A 130 -17.72 -11.39 -7.31
N VAL A 131 -16.85 -11.13 -6.34
CA VAL A 131 -17.24 -10.77 -4.97
C VAL A 131 -17.05 -9.26 -4.77
N PRO A 132 -18.09 -8.50 -4.35
CA PRO A 132 -17.94 -7.07 -4.04
C PRO A 132 -16.91 -6.83 -2.94
N VAL A 133 -16.19 -5.70 -2.97
CA VAL A 133 -15.11 -5.40 -2.02
C VAL A 133 -15.59 -5.43 -0.56
N GLU A 134 -16.83 -5.01 -0.29
CA GLU A 134 -17.45 -5.01 1.04
C GLU A 134 -17.70 -6.42 1.61
N LYS A 135 -17.68 -7.44 0.73
CA LYS A 135 -17.92 -8.85 1.07
C LYS A 135 -16.67 -9.70 0.97
N GLN A 136 -15.52 -9.10 0.63
CA GLN A 136 -14.25 -9.80 0.59
C GLN A 136 -13.81 -10.21 2.00
N ASP A 137 -13.17 -11.36 2.09
CA ASP A 137 -12.56 -11.81 3.34
C ASP A 137 -11.41 -10.87 3.75
N ARG A 138 -11.34 -10.54 5.05
CA ARG A 138 -10.27 -9.70 5.59
C ARG A 138 -8.88 -10.24 5.27
N GLU A 139 -8.70 -11.56 5.41
CA GLU A 139 -7.40 -12.19 5.17
C GLU A 139 -6.98 -12.12 3.70
N HIS A 140 -7.95 -12.10 2.77
CA HIS A 140 -7.68 -11.88 1.36
C HIS A 140 -7.23 -10.44 1.11
N LEU A 141 -7.97 -9.47 1.65
CA LEU A 141 -7.67 -8.05 1.48
C LEU A 141 -6.27 -7.65 1.97
N ILE A 142 -5.72 -8.37 2.96
CA ILE A 142 -4.41 -8.02 3.53
C ILE A 142 -3.26 -8.96 3.15
N ALA A 143 -3.52 -10.15 2.56
CA ALA A 143 -2.44 -11.12 2.39
C ALA A 143 -2.54 -12.03 1.15
N MET A 144 -3.64 -12.00 0.38
CA MET A 144 -3.79 -12.88 -0.78
C MET A 144 -2.87 -12.46 -1.93
N ARG A 145 -2.26 -13.45 -2.60
CA ARG A 145 -1.40 -13.25 -3.79
C ARG A 145 -1.91 -13.97 -5.02
N SER A 146 -2.48 -15.14 -4.85
CA SER A 146 -2.81 -16.04 -5.95
C SER A 146 -4.17 -16.70 -5.78
N ILE A 147 -4.66 -17.24 -6.88
CA ILE A 147 -5.71 -18.25 -6.91
C ILE A 147 -5.05 -19.55 -7.38
N THR A 148 -5.20 -20.62 -6.61
CA THR A 148 -4.66 -21.95 -6.92
C THR A 148 -5.39 -22.57 -8.12
N ASP A 149 -4.84 -23.63 -8.70
CA ASP A 149 -5.45 -24.31 -9.88
C ASP A 149 -6.82 -24.91 -9.58
N ASP A 150 -7.12 -25.19 -8.32
CA ASP A 150 -8.44 -25.63 -7.83
C ASP A 150 -9.36 -24.47 -7.39
N GLY A 151 -8.98 -23.24 -7.72
CA GLY A 151 -9.80 -22.03 -7.55
C GLY A 151 -9.80 -21.43 -6.13
N ARG A 152 -8.91 -21.85 -5.24
CA ARG A 152 -8.87 -21.33 -3.87
C ARG A 152 -7.92 -20.13 -3.72
N PRO A 153 -8.30 -19.11 -2.92
CA PRO A 153 -7.41 -18.02 -2.58
C PRO A 153 -6.17 -18.50 -1.80
N SER A 154 -4.99 -17.96 -2.14
CA SER A 154 -3.73 -18.32 -1.49
C SER A 154 -2.88 -17.09 -1.17
N LYS A 155 -2.21 -17.16 -0.01
CA LYS A 155 -1.18 -16.17 0.39
C LYS A 155 0.19 -16.45 -0.25
N ARG A 156 0.35 -17.60 -0.90
CA ARG A 156 1.60 -18.04 -1.52
C ARG A 156 1.65 -17.60 -2.99
N ILE A 157 2.86 -17.65 -3.54
CA ILE A 157 3.11 -17.53 -4.97
C ILE A 157 2.91 -18.90 -5.61
N GLU A 158 1.67 -19.19 -5.98
CA GLU A 158 1.26 -20.45 -6.61
C GLU A 158 0.03 -20.21 -7.49
N GLY A 159 -0.19 -21.03 -8.51
CA GLY A 159 -1.31 -20.82 -9.44
C GLY A 159 -1.25 -19.47 -10.17
N THR A 160 -2.40 -18.84 -10.35
CA THR A 160 -2.55 -17.58 -11.10
C THR A 160 -2.57 -16.37 -10.16
N PRO A 161 -1.85 -15.26 -10.45
CA PRO A 161 -2.02 -14.01 -9.71
C PRO A 161 -3.49 -13.59 -9.69
N TRP A 162 -4.02 -13.26 -8.51
CA TRP A 162 -5.43 -12.87 -8.39
C TRP A 162 -5.77 -11.68 -9.31
N ALA A 163 -4.83 -10.74 -9.47
CA ALA A 163 -4.98 -9.54 -10.26
C ALA A 163 -5.20 -9.80 -11.76
N ALA A 164 -4.66 -10.91 -12.28
CA ALA A 164 -4.90 -11.35 -13.64
C ALA A 164 -6.32 -11.89 -13.86
N LEU A 165 -6.98 -12.32 -12.79
CA LEU A 165 -8.35 -12.86 -12.80
C LEU A 165 -9.40 -11.80 -12.41
N TRP A 166 -8.97 -10.61 -11.99
CA TRP A 166 -9.88 -9.54 -11.56
C TRP A 166 -10.65 -8.96 -12.76
N THR A 167 -11.97 -8.98 -12.67
CA THR A 167 -12.87 -8.54 -13.76
C THR A 167 -13.61 -7.24 -13.46
N GLY A 168 -13.24 -6.56 -12.37
CA GLY A 168 -13.87 -5.31 -11.99
C GLY A 168 -15.07 -5.49 -11.05
N PRO A 169 -15.94 -4.47 -10.96
CA PRO A 169 -16.08 -3.31 -11.87
C PRO A 169 -15.06 -2.18 -11.66
N GLU A 170 -14.40 -2.11 -10.49
CA GLU A 170 -13.43 -1.06 -10.17
C GLU A 170 -12.02 -1.47 -10.62
N HIS A 171 -11.19 -0.49 -11.01
CA HIS A 171 -9.76 -0.75 -11.18
C HIS A 171 -9.10 -0.89 -9.79
N ALA A 172 -8.52 -2.05 -9.50
CA ALA A 172 -7.86 -2.30 -8.24
C ALA A 172 -6.42 -1.77 -8.25
N VAL A 173 -6.02 -1.04 -7.18
CA VAL A 173 -4.62 -0.67 -6.94
C VAL A 173 -4.19 -1.32 -5.63
N PHE A 174 -3.08 -2.07 -5.65
CA PHE A 174 -2.69 -2.93 -4.54
C PHE A 174 -1.17 -2.97 -4.28
N GLY A 175 -0.76 -3.55 -3.15
CA GLY A 175 0.61 -3.74 -2.71
C GLY A 175 1.00 -5.21 -2.51
N HIS A 176 1.74 -5.49 -1.42
CA HIS A 176 1.97 -6.81 -0.83
C HIS A 176 2.87 -7.78 -1.61
N ASP A 177 2.88 -7.75 -2.93
CA ASP A 177 3.51 -8.79 -3.75
C ASP A 177 4.86 -8.35 -4.33
N ALA A 178 5.80 -8.03 -3.44
CA ALA A 178 7.17 -7.64 -3.82
C ALA A 178 7.88 -8.65 -4.72
N ILE A 179 7.48 -9.92 -4.69
CA ILE A 179 8.10 -10.98 -5.49
C ILE A 179 7.79 -10.77 -6.97
N ARG A 180 6.53 -10.53 -7.31
CA ARG A 180 6.11 -10.22 -8.68
C ARG A 180 6.41 -8.79 -9.10
N ALA A 181 6.76 -7.94 -8.14
CA ALA A 181 7.06 -6.52 -8.34
C ALA A 181 5.88 -5.76 -9.00
N LEU A 182 6.19 -4.84 -9.93
CA LEU A 182 5.16 -4.09 -10.65
C LEU A 182 4.27 -5.04 -11.46
N GLN A 183 2.98 -5.00 -11.18
CA GLN A 183 1.98 -5.77 -11.92
C GLN A 183 1.03 -4.83 -12.64
N GLN A 184 0.85 -5.02 -13.93
CA GLN A 184 -0.08 -4.24 -14.76
C GLN A 184 -1.03 -5.17 -15.48
N HIS A 185 -2.29 -5.20 -15.02
CA HIS A 185 -3.37 -5.97 -15.61
C HIS A 185 -4.46 -5.01 -16.10
N PRO A 186 -5.40 -5.44 -16.97
CA PRO A 186 -6.43 -4.54 -17.51
C PRO A 186 -7.24 -3.77 -16.47
N LEU A 187 -7.52 -4.39 -15.32
CA LEU A 187 -8.30 -3.80 -14.22
C LEU A 187 -7.59 -3.89 -12.84
N ALA A 188 -6.27 -4.10 -12.83
CA ALA A 188 -5.52 -4.13 -11.58
C ALA A 188 -4.07 -3.66 -11.77
N THR A 189 -3.54 -2.88 -10.81
CA THR A 189 -2.17 -2.41 -10.80
C THR A 189 -1.55 -2.67 -9.42
N GLY A 190 -0.50 -3.51 -9.37
CA GLY A 190 0.26 -3.80 -8.16
C GLY A 190 1.50 -2.93 -8.08
N LEU A 191 1.69 -2.24 -6.95
CA LEU A 191 2.72 -1.21 -6.76
C LEU A 191 3.86 -1.62 -5.81
N ASP A 192 3.82 -2.82 -5.22
CA ASP A 192 4.92 -3.29 -4.36
C ASP A 192 6.12 -3.69 -5.22
N THR A 193 6.95 -2.73 -5.51
CA THR A 193 8.19 -2.91 -6.30
C THR A 193 9.41 -3.21 -5.44
N GLY A 194 9.21 -3.53 -4.15
CA GLY A 194 10.24 -4.07 -3.28
C GLY A 194 11.27 -3.05 -2.78
N CYS A 195 10.85 -1.83 -2.47
CA CYS A 195 11.71 -0.75 -1.99
C CYS A 195 12.62 -1.20 -0.84
N VAL A 196 12.05 -1.78 0.21
CA VAL A 196 12.79 -2.21 1.40
C VAL A 196 13.82 -3.29 1.10
N TYR A 197 13.70 -4.00 -0.03
CA TYR A 197 14.63 -5.02 -0.51
C TYR A 197 15.68 -4.49 -1.50
N GLY A 198 15.81 -3.16 -1.62
CA GLY A 198 16.82 -2.52 -2.47
C GLY A 198 16.40 -2.33 -3.92
N ARG A 199 15.10 -2.45 -4.22
CA ARG A 199 14.55 -2.18 -5.56
C ARG A 199 14.00 -0.75 -5.64
N GLU A 200 12.75 -0.56 -6.02
CA GLU A 200 12.13 0.76 -6.20
C GLU A 200 10.95 0.98 -5.25
N LEU A 201 10.68 2.24 -4.90
CA LEU A 201 9.38 2.68 -4.40
C LEU A 201 8.60 3.28 -5.57
N THR A 202 7.42 2.73 -5.83
CA THR A 202 6.60 3.10 -6.99
C THR A 202 5.26 3.67 -6.55
N ALA A 203 4.78 4.66 -7.29
CA ALA A 203 3.46 5.25 -7.14
C ALA A 203 2.74 5.37 -8.49
N LEU A 204 1.42 5.48 -8.42
CA LEU A 204 0.52 5.64 -9.55
C LEU A 204 -0.28 6.93 -9.42
N TRP A 205 -0.19 7.81 -10.41
CA TRP A 205 -1.07 8.96 -10.54
C TRP A 205 -2.43 8.57 -11.12
N LEU A 206 -3.50 8.88 -10.42
CA LEU A 206 -4.87 8.79 -10.92
C LEU A 206 -5.41 10.20 -11.24
N PRO A 207 -6.22 10.34 -12.30
CA PRO A 207 -6.74 9.29 -13.21
C PRO A 207 -5.83 8.92 -14.36
N ALA A 208 -4.64 9.52 -14.49
CA ALA A 208 -3.77 9.37 -15.67
C ALA A 208 -3.16 7.96 -15.83
N HIS A 209 -3.18 7.13 -14.78
CA HIS A 209 -2.46 5.85 -14.69
C HIS A 209 -0.95 5.98 -15.00
N GLN A 210 -0.37 7.13 -14.64
CA GLN A 210 1.05 7.39 -14.83
C GLN A 210 1.86 6.89 -13.63
N LEU A 211 2.82 6.02 -13.88
CA LEU A 211 3.75 5.52 -12.88
C LEU A 211 4.89 6.49 -12.64
N VAL A 212 5.31 6.58 -11.37
CA VAL A 212 6.50 7.29 -10.93
C VAL A 212 7.23 6.39 -9.95
N SER A 213 8.56 6.23 -10.08
CA SER A 213 9.35 5.44 -9.15
C SER A 213 10.67 6.11 -8.79
N VAL A 214 11.24 5.72 -7.65
CA VAL A 214 12.59 6.07 -7.20
C VAL A 214 13.31 4.80 -6.77
N ASN A 215 14.61 4.72 -7.03
CA ASN A 215 15.42 3.61 -6.56
C ASN A 215 15.60 3.69 -5.03
N ALA A 216 15.56 2.55 -4.37
CA ALA A 216 15.98 2.44 -2.98
C ALA A 216 17.47 2.77 -2.87
N ARG A 217 17.88 3.44 -1.80
CA ARG A 217 19.29 3.76 -1.53
C ARG A 217 20.12 2.50 -1.28
N ARG A 218 19.50 1.47 -0.73
CA ARG A 218 20.10 0.15 -0.45
C ARG A 218 19.02 -0.87 -0.12
N ALA A 219 19.38 -2.13 -0.02
CA ALA A 219 18.54 -3.12 0.64
C ALA A 219 18.58 -2.94 2.17
N TYR A 220 17.44 -2.79 2.80
CA TYR A 220 17.27 -2.66 4.25
C TYR A 220 16.88 -3.98 4.89
N ALA A 221 16.29 -4.89 4.11
CA ALA A 221 15.91 -6.23 4.53
C ALA A 221 16.21 -7.24 3.40
N LEU A 222 16.32 -8.52 3.78
CA LEU A 222 16.42 -9.62 2.80
C LEU A 222 15.03 -10.06 2.36
N MET A 223 14.86 -10.26 1.07
CA MET A 223 13.67 -10.92 0.52
C MET A 223 13.75 -12.41 0.83
N LYS A 224 12.74 -12.97 1.48
CA LYS A 224 12.67 -14.38 1.86
C LYS A 224 11.65 -15.12 1.00
#